data_e1cc98f168da84141c48a1337f36a8b4
#
_entry.id   e1cc98f168da84141c48a1337f36a8b4
#
_cell.length_a   1.000
_cell.length_b   1.000
_cell.length_c   1.000
_cell.angle_alpha   90.00
_cell.angle_beta   90.00
_cell.angle_gamma   90.00
#
_symmetry.space_group_name_H-M   'P 1'
#
loop_
_entity.id
_entity.type
_entity.pdbx_description
1 polymer ?
#
loop_
_entity_poly.entity_id
_entity_poly.type
_entity_poly.pdbx_seq_one_letter_code
_entity_poly.pdbx_strand_id
1 'polypeptide(L)'
;MRSRRTKSALVVLSCLAVALLAGSGDAPAAALATSLTIPIAGTVDGSPESVSLSGSLSIVTTLVIDPLLTSPKERIAIKLVDVSGTGLTSGAQYVAVGENRLLRPLALSDQLDLMFPFYRAPDGQLSARSAMASITLKFDLVTGSLTGATATFSSPKLAG
;
A
#
# COMPACT_ATOMS: atom_id res chain seq x y z
N MET A 1 -50.71 -43.61 44.78
CA MET A 1 -51.61 -42.69 45.52
C MET A 1 -51.22 -41.25 45.20
N ARG A 2 -52.12 -40.47 44.61
CA ARG A 2 -52.26 -39.00 44.61
C ARG A 2 -51.04 -38.17 44.19
N SER A 3 -51.15 -37.16 43.41
CA SER A 3 -52.19 -36.35 42.78
C SER A 3 -51.49 -35.10 42.21
N ARG A 4 -51.75 -34.82 40.95
CA ARG A 4 -52.01 -33.53 40.30
C ARG A 4 -51.46 -32.25 40.95
N ARG A 5 -50.82 -31.39 40.14
CA ARG A 5 -51.52 -30.15 39.65
C ARG A 5 -50.66 -29.38 38.67
N THR A 6 -51.18 -29.29 37.47
CA THR A 6 -50.91 -28.25 36.45
C THR A 6 -51.11 -26.84 37.03
N LYS A 7 -50.20 -25.91 36.70
CA LYS A 7 -50.52 -24.50 36.67
C LYS A 7 -49.98 -23.88 35.41
N SER A 8 -50.88 -23.53 34.53
CA SER A 8 -50.68 -22.65 33.40
C SER A 8 -50.31 -21.28 33.92
N ALA A 9 -49.33 -20.68 33.36
CA ALA A 9 -48.99 -19.27 33.54
C ALA A 9 -48.89 -18.59 32.17
N LEU A 10 -49.78 -17.67 32.06
CA LEU A 10 -50.12 -16.70 31.05
C LEU A 10 -48.91 -16.03 30.43
N VAL A 11 -48.76 -16.15 29.09
CA VAL A 11 -47.80 -15.39 28.29
C VAL A 11 -48.43 -14.03 28.01
N VAL A 12 -47.89 -12.99 28.64
CA VAL A 12 -48.22 -11.60 28.31
C VAL A 12 -47.31 -11.20 27.15
N LEU A 13 -47.89 -11.11 25.95
CA LEU A 13 -47.25 -10.60 24.75
C LEU A 13 -47.17 -9.06 24.84
N SER A 14 -46.02 -8.55 25.22
CA SER A 14 -45.75 -7.11 25.20
C SER A 14 -45.17 -6.73 23.84
N CYS A 15 -46.03 -6.18 22.98
CA CYS A 15 -45.61 -5.55 21.73
C CYS A 15 -44.87 -4.23 22.04
N LEU A 16 -43.56 -4.29 22.01
CA LEU A 16 -42.71 -3.08 22.00
C LEU A 16 -42.49 -2.67 20.56
N ALA A 17 -43.25 -1.68 20.10
CA ALA A 17 -43.02 -1.03 18.80
C ALA A 17 -41.76 -0.16 18.94
N VAL A 18 -40.63 -0.66 18.44
CA VAL A 18 -39.42 0.14 18.25
C VAL A 18 -39.56 0.89 16.93
N ALA A 19 -39.82 2.19 17.03
CA ALA A 19 -39.72 3.10 15.89
C ALA A 19 -38.27 3.15 15.42
N LEU A 20 -37.97 2.53 14.28
CA LEU A 20 -36.73 2.76 13.55
C LEU A 20 -36.76 4.17 12.99
N LEU A 21 -36.10 5.09 13.68
CA LEU A 21 -35.60 6.33 13.10
C LEU A 21 -34.49 5.92 12.09
N ALA A 22 -34.86 5.81 10.84
CA ALA A 22 -33.90 5.74 9.74
C ALA A 22 -33.18 7.08 9.66
N GLY A 23 -32.10 7.20 10.43
CA GLY A 23 -31.10 8.21 10.19
C GLY A 23 -30.42 7.87 8.86
N SER A 24 -30.76 8.57 7.81
CA SER A 24 -29.95 8.64 6.57
C SER A 24 -28.65 9.36 6.89
N GLY A 25 -27.75 8.64 7.57
CA GLY A 25 -26.35 9.03 7.59
C GLY A 25 -25.80 8.75 6.20
N ASP A 26 -25.39 9.80 5.49
CA ASP A 26 -24.54 9.66 4.31
C ASP A 26 -23.37 8.78 4.70
N ALA A 27 -23.43 7.50 4.33
CA ALA A 27 -22.28 6.63 4.41
C ALA A 27 -21.21 7.24 3.51
N PRO A 28 -20.01 7.57 4.02
CA PRO A 28 -18.96 8.10 3.16
C PRO A 28 -18.76 7.10 2.03
N ALA A 29 -18.85 7.59 0.80
CA ALA A 29 -18.60 6.77 -0.39
C ALA A 29 -17.31 6.01 -0.16
N ALA A 30 -17.39 4.67 -0.16
CA ALA A 30 -16.24 3.83 0.11
C ALA A 30 -15.16 4.18 -0.91
N ALA A 31 -14.06 4.77 -0.47
CA ALA A 31 -12.96 5.12 -1.34
C ALA A 31 -12.48 3.84 -2.03
N LEU A 32 -12.50 3.81 -3.36
CA LEU A 32 -12.10 2.66 -4.14
C LEU A 32 -10.59 2.49 -3.97
N ALA A 33 -10.17 1.50 -3.19
CA ALA A 33 -8.77 1.18 -2.98
C ALA A 33 -8.39 0.00 -3.87
N THR A 34 -7.27 0.13 -4.57
CA THR A 34 -6.67 -0.96 -5.36
C THR A 34 -5.30 -1.32 -4.77
N SER A 35 -5.00 -2.61 -4.68
CA SER A 35 -3.71 -3.11 -4.22
C SER A 35 -3.07 -4.00 -5.26
N LEU A 36 -1.77 -3.82 -5.49
CA LEU A 36 -0.97 -4.61 -6.42
C LEU A 36 0.41 -4.89 -5.83
N THR A 37 0.88 -6.14 -5.94
CA THR A 37 2.27 -6.50 -5.60
C THR A 37 3.00 -6.91 -6.87
N ILE A 38 4.14 -6.28 -7.14
CA ILE A 38 4.96 -6.53 -8.33
C ILE A 38 6.41 -6.85 -7.94
N PRO A 39 7.14 -7.60 -8.74
CA PRO A 39 8.57 -7.78 -8.54
C PRO A 39 9.32 -6.48 -8.83
N ILE A 40 10.42 -6.29 -8.10
CA ILE A 40 11.40 -5.22 -8.36
C ILE A 40 12.80 -5.80 -8.25
N ALA A 41 13.67 -5.45 -9.20
CA ALA A 41 15.07 -5.83 -9.18
C ALA A 41 15.92 -4.78 -9.89
N GLY A 42 17.23 -4.81 -9.62
CA GLY A 42 18.21 -3.97 -10.33
C GLY A 42 19.53 -3.91 -9.60
N THR A 43 20.51 -3.26 -10.22
CA THR A 43 21.83 -3.05 -9.65
C THR A 43 22.01 -1.59 -9.25
N VAL A 44 22.53 -1.39 -8.05
CA VAL A 44 22.86 -0.08 -7.50
C VAL A 44 24.40 0.01 -7.42
N ASP A 45 24.97 0.85 -8.27
CA ASP A 45 26.41 1.07 -8.29
C ASP A 45 26.86 2.05 -7.20
N GLY A 46 28.12 1.99 -6.85
CA GLY A 46 28.75 2.92 -5.93
C GLY A 46 29.66 2.25 -4.92
N SER A 47 30.34 3.08 -4.11
CA SER A 47 31.24 2.63 -3.05
C SER A 47 30.46 2.08 -1.85
N PRO A 48 30.92 1.00 -1.17
CA PRO A 48 32.19 0.30 -1.40
C PRO A 48 32.14 -0.70 -2.58
N GLU A 49 30.95 -1.09 -3.04
CA GLU A 49 30.72 -2.03 -4.13
C GLU A 49 29.34 -1.85 -4.78
N SER A 50 29.16 -2.37 -5.99
CA SER A 50 27.85 -2.49 -6.62
C SER A 50 27.05 -3.60 -5.94
N VAL A 51 25.73 -3.38 -5.78
CA VAL A 51 24.82 -4.31 -5.10
C VAL A 51 23.65 -4.65 -6.02
N SER A 52 23.43 -5.94 -6.25
CA SER A 52 22.22 -6.42 -6.92
C SER A 52 21.11 -6.57 -5.89
N LEU A 53 20.02 -5.82 -6.06
CA LEU A 53 18.83 -5.86 -5.20
C LEU A 53 17.69 -6.57 -5.91
N SER A 54 16.89 -7.33 -5.16
CA SER A 54 15.67 -7.96 -5.66
C SER A 54 14.65 -8.19 -4.55
N GLY A 55 13.37 -8.20 -4.91
CA GLY A 55 12.27 -8.42 -3.98
C GLY A 55 10.94 -8.03 -4.59
N SER A 56 10.03 -7.52 -3.78
CA SER A 56 8.70 -7.12 -4.21
C SER A 56 8.37 -5.70 -3.76
N LEU A 57 7.43 -5.09 -4.45
CA LEU A 57 6.90 -3.77 -4.21
C LEU A 57 5.38 -3.87 -4.04
N SER A 58 4.89 -3.52 -2.86
CA SER A 58 3.45 -3.43 -2.59
C SER A 58 2.99 -2.00 -2.87
N ILE A 59 2.00 -1.85 -3.72
CA ILE A 59 1.42 -0.58 -4.14
C ILE A 59 -0.05 -0.59 -3.75
N VAL A 60 -0.48 0.40 -2.98
CA VAL A 60 -1.88 0.62 -2.63
C VAL A 60 -2.28 2.00 -3.14
N THR A 61 -3.33 2.07 -3.93
CA THR A 61 -3.87 3.34 -4.42
C THR A 61 -5.29 3.55 -3.93
N THR A 62 -5.67 4.80 -3.74
CA THR A 62 -7.02 5.18 -3.33
C THR A 62 -7.41 6.45 -4.08
N LEU A 63 -8.49 6.38 -4.85
CA LEU A 63 -9.04 7.55 -5.54
C LEU A 63 -9.60 8.55 -4.53
N VAL A 64 -9.18 9.79 -4.63
CA VAL A 64 -9.64 10.92 -3.82
C VAL A 64 -10.42 11.87 -4.71
N ILE A 65 -11.74 11.92 -4.49
CA ILE A 65 -12.63 12.87 -5.14
C ILE A 65 -13.05 13.88 -4.06
N ASP A 66 -12.49 15.07 -4.15
CA ASP A 66 -12.80 16.18 -3.25
C ASP A 66 -13.40 17.32 -4.08
N PRO A 67 -14.61 17.80 -3.75
CA PRO A 67 -15.24 18.93 -4.46
C PRO A 67 -14.40 20.22 -4.47
N LEU A 68 -13.48 20.36 -3.51
CA LEU A 68 -12.57 21.50 -3.42
C LEU A 68 -11.32 21.34 -4.31
N LEU A 69 -11.06 20.14 -4.83
CA LEU A 69 -9.96 19.89 -5.74
C LEU A 69 -10.42 20.07 -7.19
N THR A 70 -9.58 20.68 -8.00
CA THR A 70 -9.86 20.94 -9.43
C THR A 70 -9.87 19.68 -10.29
N SER A 71 -9.33 18.56 -9.79
CA SER A 71 -9.28 17.28 -10.49
C SER A 71 -9.17 16.13 -9.51
N PRO A 72 -9.65 14.91 -9.88
CA PRO A 72 -9.43 13.69 -9.09
C PRO A 72 -7.95 13.45 -8.85
N LYS A 73 -7.62 12.95 -7.65
CA LYS A 73 -6.25 12.61 -7.25
C LYS A 73 -6.18 11.17 -6.77
N GLU A 74 -4.99 10.58 -6.92
CA GLU A 74 -4.66 9.29 -6.34
C GLU A 74 -3.77 9.48 -5.12
N ARG A 75 -4.17 8.88 -4.00
CA ARG A 75 -3.29 8.64 -2.86
C ARG A 75 -2.59 7.32 -3.09
N ILE A 76 -1.26 7.36 -3.17
CA ILE A 76 -0.43 6.21 -3.52
C ILE A 76 0.47 5.91 -2.32
N ALA A 77 0.42 4.68 -1.81
CA ALA A 77 1.35 4.15 -0.82
C ALA A 77 2.17 3.04 -1.47
N ILE A 78 3.50 3.16 -1.39
CA ILE A 78 4.45 2.24 -2.01
C ILE A 78 5.40 1.75 -0.92
N LYS A 79 5.46 0.42 -0.71
CA LYS A 79 6.26 -0.22 0.32
C LYS A 79 7.11 -1.32 -0.26
N LEU A 80 8.39 -1.36 0.12
CA LEU A 80 9.28 -2.50 -0.16
C LEU A 80 8.89 -3.71 0.69
N VAL A 81 8.85 -4.89 0.08
CA VAL A 81 8.52 -6.16 0.73
C VAL A 81 9.60 -7.16 0.40
N ASP A 82 10.27 -7.67 1.45
CA ASP A 82 11.30 -8.71 1.35
C ASP A 82 12.39 -8.39 0.31
N VAL A 83 12.82 -7.12 0.26
CA VAL A 83 13.89 -6.70 -0.64
C VAL A 83 15.24 -6.96 0.01
N SER A 84 16.01 -7.82 -0.63
CA SER A 84 17.38 -8.16 -0.24
C SER A 84 18.33 -8.01 -1.42
N GLY A 85 19.62 -8.03 -1.14
CA GLY A 85 20.63 -7.93 -2.18
C GLY A 85 21.96 -8.55 -1.81
N THR A 86 22.81 -8.67 -2.83
CA THR A 86 24.14 -9.24 -2.67
C THR A 86 25.17 -8.30 -3.30
N GLY A 87 26.22 -8.01 -2.56
CA GLY A 87 27.37 -7.27 -3.04
C GLY A 87 28.09 -8.06 -4.13
N LEU A 88 28.31 -7.42 -5.27
CA LEU A 88 28.85 -8.11 -6.45
C LEU A 88 30.33 -8.47 -6.30
N THR A 89 31.07 -7.81 -5.41
CA THR A 89 32.48 -8.08 -5.17
C THR A 89 32.71 -8.96 -3.95
N SER A 90 32.04 -8.64 -2.85
CA SER A 90 32.27 -9.29 -1.55
C SER A 90 31.31 -10.44 -1.24
N GLY A 91 30.17 -10.54 -1.95
CA GLY A 91 29.09 -11.45 -1.61
C GLY A 91 28.33 -11.05 -0.35
N ALA A 92 28.57 -9.87 0.22
CA ALA A 92 27.91 -9.39 1.43
C ALA A 92 26.41 -9.25 1.22
N GLN A 93 25.63 -9.54 2.26
CA GLN A 93 24.18 -9.45 2.22
C GLN A 93 23.70 -8.04 2.58
N TYR A 94 22.76 -7.54 1.81
CA TYR A 94 22.13 -6.24 1.95
C TYR A 94 20.61 -6.38 2.11
N VAL A 95 20.00 -5.41 2.77
CA VAL A 95 18.54 -5.33 2.96
C VAL A 95 18.10 -3.91 2.62
N ALA A 96 17.01 -3.79 1.86
CA ALA A 96 16.37 -2.52 1.58
C ALA A 96 14.98 -2.49 2.23
N VAL A 97 14.65 -1.35 2.85
CA VAL A 97 13.38 -1.14 3.54
C VAL A 97 12.86 0.25 3.25
N GLY A 98 11.56 0.42 3.35
CA GLY A 98 10.94 1.74 3.30
C GLY A 98 9.53 1.73 2.75
N GLU A 99 8.85 2.85 3.00
CA GLU A 99 7.52 3.15 2.50
C GLU A 99 7.48 4.63 2.09
N ASN A 100 6.85 4.92 0.96
CA ASN A 100 6.57 6.27 0.49
C ASN A 100 5.07 6.46 0.30
N ARG A 101 4.57 7.65 0.62
CA ARG A 101 3.17 8.04 0.44
C ARG A 101 3.10 9.34 -0.33
N LEU A 102 2.29 9.35 -1.38
CA LEU A 102 2.19 10.43 -2.35
C LEU A 102 0.72 10.76 -2.61
N LEU A 103 0.47 12.01 -3.01
CA LEU A 103 -0.81 12.43 -3.59
C LEU A 103 -0.53 12.97 -4.99
N ARG A 104 -1.10 12.35 -6.02
CA ARG A 104 -0.83 12.66 -7.42
C ARG A 104 -2.13 12.95 -8.16
N PRO A 105 -2.13 13.78 -9.19
CA PRO A 105 -3.26 13.87 -10.10
C PRO A 105 -3.52 12.51 -10.74
N LEU A 106 -4.80 12.14 -10.92
CA LEU A 106 -5.14 10.93 -11.68
C LEU A 106 -4.71 11.12 -13.15
N ALA A 107 -3.92 10.21 -13.66
CA ALA A 107 -3.42 10.17 -15.03
C ALA A 107 -3.42 8.74 -15.55
N LEU A 108 -3.53 8.54 -16.87
CA LEU A 108 -3.48 7.20 -17.49
C LEU A 108 -2.19 6.46 -17.15
N SER A 109 -1.09 7.19 -17.07
CA SER A 109 0.21 6.69 -16.64
C SER A 109 0.92 7.72 -15.79
N ASP A 110 1.56 7.29 -14.70
CA ASP A 110 2.40 8.14 -13.86
C ASP A 110 3.75 7.46 -13.64
N GLN A 111 4.82 8.24 -13.71
CA GLN A 111 6.18 7.78 -13.47
C GLN A 111 6.72 8.41 -12.20
N LEU A 112 7.23 7.56 -11.31
CA LEU A 112 7.73 7.94 -10.00
C LEU A 112 9.17 7.46 -9.83
N ASP A 113 10.05 8.35 -9.39
CA ASP A 113 11.40 8.02 -8.96
C ASP A 113 11.48 8.22 -7.46
N LEU A 114 11.60 7.12 -6.71
CA LEU A 114 11.58 7.11 -5.25
C LEU A 114 12.90 6.58 -4.69
N MET A 115 13.37 7.24 -3.63
CA MET A 115 14.58 6.83 -2.94
C MET A 115 14.25 5.91 -1.77
N PHE A 116 14.95 4.78 -1.68
CA PHE A 116 14.85 3.85 -0.57
C PHE A 116 16.23 3.58 0.03
N PRO A 117 16.36 3.58 1.36
CA PRO A 117 17.58 3.18 2.01
C PRO A 117 17.81 1.67 1.89
N PHE A 118 19.05 1.28 1.67
CA PHE A 118 19.51 -0.10 1.81
C PHE A 118 20.85 -0.12 2.56
N TYR A 119 21.11 -1.19 3.29
CA TYR A 119 22.27 -1.30 4.14
C TYR A 119 22.74 -2.75 4.24
N ARG A 120 24.01 -2.91 4.60
CA ARG A 120 24.60 -4.23 4.86
C ARG A 120 23.98 -4.84 6.12
N ALA A 121 23.48 -6.06 6.03
CA ALA A 121 22.70 -6.68 7.10
C ALA A 121 23.38 -6.68 8.49
N PRO A 122 24.68 -7.00 8.63
CA PRO A 122 25.34 -6.98 9.93
C PRO A 122 25.58 -5.58 10.50
N ASP A 123 25.71 -4.55 9.63
CA ASP A 123 26.08 -3.20 10.03
C ASP A 123 24.86 -2.32 10.37
N GLY A 124 23.68 -2.78 10.01
CA GLY A 124 22.45 -2.04 10.18
C GLY A 124 22.42 -0.72 9.42
N GLN A 125 21.62 0.24 9.90
CA GLN A 125 21.40 1.52 9.23
C GLN A 125 22.64 2.44 9.21
N LEU A 126 23.67 2.15 9.97
CA LEU A 126 24.92 2.94 9.97
C LEU A 126 25.66 2.90 8.62
N SER A 127 25.44 1.85 7.82
CA SER A 127 26.00 1.70 6.47
C SER A 127 25.00 2.04 5.38
N ALA A 128 23.93 2.80 5.68
CA ALA A 128 22.85 3.06 4.75
C ALA A 128 23.33 3.82 3.49
N ARG A 129 22.94 3.28 2.36
CA ARG A 129 23.06 3.87 1.03
C ARG A 129 21.65 4.06 0.45
N SER A 130 21.54 4.73 -0.68
CA SER A 130 20.26 4.97 -1.32
C SER A 130 20.17 4.23 -2.66
N ALA A 131 19.06 3.54 -2.89
CA ALA A 131 18.67 3.01 -4.18
C ALA A 131 17.52 3.86 -4.74
N MET A 132 17.53 4.12 -6.04
CA MET A 132 16.41 4.75 -6.73
C MET A 132 15.52 3.66 -7.33
N ALA A 133 14.25 3.67 -6.97
CA ALA A 133 13.23 2.85 -7.60
C ALA A 133 12.47 3.70 -8.62
N SER A 134 12.62 3.37 -9.90
CA SER A 134 11.83 3.95 -11.00
C SER A 134 10.61 3.08 -11.23
N ILE A 135 9.42 3.65 -11.02
CA ILE A 135 8.13 2.95 -11.01
C ILE A 135 7.23 3.60 -12.03
N THR A 136 6.64 2.80 -12.91
CA THR A 136 5.58 3.26 -13.83
C THR A 136 4.27 2.64 -13.40
N LEU A 137 3.27 3.48 -13.14
CA LEU A 137 1.91 3.10 -12.77
C LEU A 137 0.97 3.32 -13.96
N LYS A 138 -0.03 2.47 -14.11
CA LYS A 138 -1.09 2.60 -15.13
C LYS A 138 -2.45 2.54 -14.46
N PHE A 139 -3.33 3.50 -14.78
CA PHE A 139 -4.65 3.62 -14.18
C PHE A 139 -5.75 3.57 -15.25
N ASP A 140 -6.91 3.10 -14.84
CA ASP A 140 -8.15 3.32 -15.55
C ASP A 140 -8.72 4.68 -15.13
N LEU A 141 -8.88 5.60 -16.09
CA LEU A 141 -9.34 6.95 -15.80
C LEU A 141 -10.83 7.05 -15.44
N VAL A 142 -11.62 6.01 -15.74
CA VAL A 142 -13.05 5.98 -15.43
C VAL A 142 -13.26 5.56 -13.98
N THR A 143 -12.52 4.55 -13.53
CA THR A 143 -12.67 3.97 -12.18
C THR A 143 -11.63 4.48 -11.19
N GLY A 144 -10.52 5.07 -11.66
CA GLY A 144 -9.35 5.40 -10.84
C GLY A 144 -8.56 4.18 -10.38
N SER A 145 -8.86 2.99 -10.88
CA SER A 145 -8.21 1.77 -10.44
C SER A 145 -6.82 1.61 -11.04
N LEU A 146 -5.86 1.15 -10.22
CA LEU A 146 -4.54 0.74 -10.70
C LEU A 146 -4.67 -0.54 -11.53
N THR A 147 -4.33 -0.49 -12.81
CA THR A 147 -4.45 -1.61 -13.76
C THR A 147 -3.14 -2.32 -14.00
N GLY A 148 -2.01 -1.71 -13.67
CA GLY A 148 -0.70 -2.32 -13.82
C GLY A 148 0.42 -1.43 -13.29
N ALA A 149 1.56 -2.06 -13.02
CA ALA A 149 2.76 -1.35 -12.63
C ALA A 149 4.02 -2.12 -13.07
N THR A 150 5.12 -1.39 -13.26
CA THR A 150 6.46 -1.94 -13.43
C THR A 150 7.44 -1.16 -12.57
N ALA A 151 8.50 -1.82 -12.08
CA ALA A 151 9.49 -1.17 -11.24
C ALA A 151 10.89 -1.73 -11.46
N THR A 152 11.91 -0.87 -11.35
CA THR A 152 13.32 -1.26 -11.42
C THR A 152 14.15 -0.46 -10.40
N PHE A 153 15.18 -1.09 -9.84
CA PHE A 153 16.20 -0.38 -9.06
C PHE A 153 17.33 0.12 -9.95
N SER A 154 17.86 1.27 -9.57
CA SER A 154 19.07 1.85 -10.16
C SER A 154 19.83 2.69 -9.14
N SER A 155 21.01 3.12 -9.52
CA SER A 155 21.75 4.14 -8.77
C SER A 155 21.04 5.49 -8.84
N PRO A 156 21.05 6.27 -7.74
CA PRO A 156 20.55 7.64 -7.78
C PRO A 156 21.30 8.44 -8.85
N LYS A 157 20.53 9.14 -9.70
CA LYS A 157 21.12 10.09 -10.64
C LYS A 157 21.55 11.32 -9.83
N LEU A 158 22.84 11.61 -9.80
CA LEU A 158 23.30 12.89 -9.32
C LEU A 158 22.79 13.95 -10.30
N ALA A 159 22.01 14.90 -9.78
CA ALA A 159 21.68 16.09 -10.56
C ALA A 159 22.99 16.84 -10.83
N GLY A 160 23.41 16.87 -12.10
CA GLY A 160 24.55 17.64 -12.57
C GLY A 160 24.20 19.12 -12.64
#